data_cfd786ce75c8cc302e3a5784cb63901b
#
_entry.id   cfd786ce75c8cc302e3a5784cb63901b
#
_cell.length_a   1.000
_cell.length_b   1.000
_cell.length_c   1.000
_cell.angle_alpha   90.00
_cell.angle_beta   90.00
_cell.angle_gamma   90.00
#
_symmetry.space_group_name_H-M   'P 1'
#
loop_
_entity.id
_entity.type
_entity.pdbx_description
1 polymer ?
#
loop_
_entity_poly.entity_id
_entity_poly.type
_entity_poly.pdbx_seq_one_letter_code
_entity_poly.pdbx_strand_id
1 'polypeptide(L)'
;MLRVDHAGEFGATRIYEGQLDVLGRGRKVAAIREMAETEKRHLAGFETLLHERRVRPTLLHPLWSIAGYGLGAATALLGEQAAMACTVAIEEVIDEHYLRQAEKLGEEPALLETIQSFRNDEIAHRNLALAQGAADSPAYDLITMAVKTGSRIAIWLSTRL
;
A
#
# COMPACT_ATOMS: atom_id res chain seq x y z
N MET A 1 7.23 14.36 -3.12
CA MET A 1 7.54 13.04 -2.56
C MET A 1 6.64 12.75 -1.37
N LEU A 2 6.81 13.33 -0.20
CA LEU A 2 6.02 13.01 1.02
C LEU A 2 4.50 12.98 0.87
N ARG A 3 3.90 13.85 0.04
CA ARG A 3 2.46 13.81 -0.26
C ARG A 3 2.04 12.52 -0.95
N VAL A 4 2.88 12.01 -1.82
CA VAL A 4 2.61 10.77 -2.58
C VAL A 4 2.79 9.57 -1.67
N ASP A 5 3.83 9.59 -0.82
CA ASP A 5 4.08 8.55 0.17
C ASP A 5 2.87 8.42 1.11
N HIS A 6 2.45 9.55 1.71
CA HIS A 6 1.24 9.60 2.53
C HIS A 6 -0.03 9.11 1.79
N ALA A 7 -0.19 9.45 0.50
CA ALA A 7 -1.33 8.98 -0.28
C ALA A 7 -1.28 7.47 -0.55
N GLY A 8 -0.08 6.90 -0.73
CA GLY A 8 0.16 5.47 -0.87
C GLY A 8 -0.24 4.70 0.38
N GLU A 9 0.31 5.09 1.54
CA GLU A 9 0.01 4.46 2.83
C GLU A 9 -1.48 4.58 3.18
N PHE A 10 -2.07 5.76 2.94
CA PHE A 10 -3.50 5.93 3.14
C PHE A 10 -4.32 4.98 2.24
N GLY A 11 -3.94 4.85 0.97
CA GLY A 11 -4.57 3.92 0.04
C GLY A 11 -4.44 2.46 0.49
N ALA A 12 -3.25 2.04 0.95
CA ALA A 12 -2.98 0.70 1.47
C ALA A 12 -3.83 0.39 2.70
N THR A 13 -3.89 1.31 3.69
CA THR A 13 -4.76 1.13 4.86
C THR A 13 -6.22 0.91 4.47
N ARG A 14 -6.74 1.66 3.48
CA ARG A 14 -8.12 1.49 2.99
C ARG A 14 -8.34 0.17 2.26
N ILE A 15 -7.35 -0.32 1.50
CA ILE A 15 -7.41 -1.64 0.85
C ILE A 15 -7.50 -2.73 1.91
N TYR A 16 -6.63 -2.71 2.90
CA TYR A 16 -6.67 -3.71 3.99
C TYR A 16 -7.97 -3.67 4.80
N GLU A 17 -8.53 -2.49 5.06
CA GLU A 17 -9.85 -2.38 5.70
C GLU A 17 -10.93 -3.06 4.88
N GLY A 18 -11.00 -2.80 3.56
CA GLY A 18 -11.95 -3.46 2.68
C GLY A 18 -11.79 -4.98 2.64
N GLN A 19 -10.54 -5.48 2.64
CA GLN A 19 -10.25 -6.92 2.71
C GLN A 19 -10.72 -7.53 4.03
N LEU A 20 -10.42 -6.90 5.16
CA LEU A 20 -10.78 -7.38 6.50
C LEU A 20 -12.28 -7.43 6.72
N ASP A 21 -13.02 -6.44 6.23
CA ASP A 21 -14.48 -6.37 6.37
C ASP A 21 -15.19 -7.51 5.61
N VAL A 22 -14.63 -7.94 4.47
CA VAL A 22 -15.21 -9.01 3.65
C VAL A 22 -14.78 -10.40 4.13
N LEU A 23 -13.49 -10.59 4.45
CA LEU A 23 -12.95 -11.92 4.77
C LEU A 23 -13.33 -12.43 6.16
N GLY A 24 -13.68 -11.54 7.09
CA GLY A 24 -14.12 -11.91 8.42
C GLY A 24 -13.01 -12.47 9.31
N ARG A 25 -12.95 -13.80 9.49
CA ARG A 25 -11.99 -14.47 10.40
C ARG A 25 -11.29 -15.64 9.72
N GLY A 26 -9.96 -15.75 9.90
CA GLY A 26 -9.16 -16.85 9.36
C GLY A 26 -7.66 -16.62 9.57
N ARG A 27 -6.84 -17.61 9.20
CA ARG A 27 -5.36 -17.50 9.33
C ARG A 27 -4.79 -16.42 8.41
N LYS A 28 -5.23 -16.35 7.17
CA LYS A 28 -4.80 -15.32 6.21
C LYS A 28 -5.30 -13.94 6.61
N VAL A 29 -6.47 -13.87 7.23
CA VAL A 29 -7.01 -12.63 7.81
C VAL A 29 -6.13 -12.10 8.94
N ALA A 30 -5.52 -12.98 9.75
CA ALA A 30 -4.56 -12.55 10.76
C ALA A 30 -3.33 -11.88 10.16
N ALA A 31 -2.80 -12.43 9.05
CA ALA A 31 -1.71 -11.83 8.30
C ALA A 31 -2.09 -10.45 7.72
N ILE A 32 -3.27 -10.33 7.10
CA ILE A 32 -3.77 -9.04 6.59
C ILE A 32 -3.89 -8.02 7.73
N ARG A 33 -4.36 -8.42 8.89
CA ARG A 33 -4.50 -7.53 10.05
C ARG A 33 -3.13 -7.04 10.55
N GLU A 34 -2.13 -7.91 10.59
CA GLU A 34 -0.77 -7.56 10.98
C GLU A 34 -0.18 -6.54 10.00
N MET A 35 -0.30 -6.77 8.69
CA MET A 35 0.12 -5.82 7.66
C MET A 35 -0.63 -4.49 7.82
N ALA A 36 -1.96 -4.50 7.98
CA ALA A 36 -2.76 -3.30 8.18
C ALA A 36 -2.32 -2.45 9.39
N GLU A 37 -1.88 -3.07 10.49
CA GLU A 37 -1.37 -2.34 11.65
C GLU A 37 0.01 -1.72 11.37
N THR A 38 0.82 -2.34 10.51
CA THR A 38 2.09 -1.75 10.04
C THR A 38 1.81 -0.53 9.17
N GLU A 39 0.90 -0.62 8.19
CA GLU A 39 0.50 0.50 7.35
C GLU A 39 -0.01 1.71 8.13
N LYS A 40 -0.77 1.48 9.20
CA LYS A 40 -1.20 2.58 10.09
C LYS A 40 -0.01 3.30 10.75
N ARG A 41 1.05 2.57 11.08
CA ARG A 41 2.28 3.18 11.63
C ARG A 41 3.03 3.98 10.56
N HIS A 42 3.13 3.45 9.33
CA HIS A 42 3.72 4.17 8.20
C HIS A 42 2.93 5.44 7.91
N LEU A 43 1.61 5.35 7.82
CA LEU A 43 0.74 6.50 7.61
C LEU A 43 0.94 7.58 8.68
N ALA A 44 0.95 7.21 9.96
CA ALA A 44 1.19 8.14 11.07
C ALA A 44 2.59 8.78 11.00
N GLY A 45 3.60 8.02 10.55
CA GLY A 45 4.94 8.54 10.29
C GLY A 45 4.94 9.62 9.20
N PHE A 46 4.26 9.38 8.08
CA PHE A 46 4.14 10.37 7.02
C PHE A 46 3.26 11.57 7.39
N GLU A 47 2.21 11.38 8.19
CA GLU A 47 1.41 12.49 8.74
C GLU A 47 2.29 13.44 9.56
N THR A 48 3.16 12.88 10.40
CA THR A 48 4.13 13.67 11.18
C THR A 48 5.07 14.43 10.26
N LEU A 49 5.66 13.78 9.26
CA LEU A 49 6.56 14.40 8.29
C LEU A 49 5.87 15.49 7.46
N LEU A 50 4.61 15.29 7.05
CA LEU A 50 3.83 16.31 6.35
C LEU A 50 3.63 17.55 7.23
N HIS A 51 3.30 17.35 8.51
CA HIS A 51 3.10 18.43 9.47
C HIS A 51 4.40 19.23 9.70
N GLU A 52 5.50 18.54 10.00
CA GLU A 52 6.81 19.17 10.24
C GLU A 52 7.30 19.98 9.04
N ARG A 53 7.09 19.46 7.84
CA ARG A 53 7.54 20.10 6.59
C ARG A 53 6.51 21.04 5.97
N ARG A 54 5.36 21.24 6.64
CA ARG A 54 4.25 22.08 6.16
C ARG A 54 3.78 21.71 4.74
N VAL A 55 3.76 20.43 4.45
CA VAL A 55 3.25 19.88 3.18
C VAL A 55 1.82 19.42 3.40
N ARG A 56 0.89 19.85 2.56
CA ARG A 56 -0.49 19.39 2.64
C ARG A 56 -0.65 18.01 1.98
N PRO A 57 -1.57 17.17 2.47
CA PRO A 57 -1.99 15.95 1.78
C PRO A 57 -2.55 16.21 0.38
N THR A 58 -2.69 15.17 -0.44
CA THR A 58 -3.33 15.29 -1.74
C THR A 58 -4.81 15.66 -1.61
N LEU A 59 -5.32 16.45 -2.55
CA LEU A 59 -6.76 16.76 -2.64
C LEU A 59 -7.59 15.52 -3.05
N LEU A 60 -6.95 14.48 -3.56
CA LEU A 60 -7.59 13.23 -3.99
C LEU A 60 -7.85 12.25 -2.83
N HIS A 61 -7.55 12.63 -1.59
CA HIS A 61 -7.73 11.80 -0.41
C HIS A 61 -9.12 11.14 -0.30
N PRO A 62 -10.25 11.86 -0.52
CA PRO A 62 -11.58 11.22 -0.51
C PRO A 62 -11.75 10.17 -1.62
N LEU A 63 -11.18 10.41 -2.79
CA LEU A 63 -11.23 9.46 -3.90
C LEU A 63 -10.43 8.20 -3.58
N TRP A 64 -9.22 8.35 -3.02
CA TRP A 64 -8.40 7.20 -2.63
C TRP A 64 -9.01 6.40 -1.49
N SER A 65 -9.78 7.05 -0.59
CA SER A 65 -10.53 6.35 0.46
C SER A 65 -11.55 5.38 -0.13
N ILE A 66 -12.35 5.83 -1.08
CA ILE A 66 -13.40 5.01 -1.71
C ILE A 66 -12.77 3.95 -2.63
N ALA A 67 -11.81 4.34 -3.46
CA ALA A 67 -11.17 3.44 -4.42
C ALA A 67 -10.37 2.34 -3.72
N GLY A 68 -9.60 2.68 -2.69
CA GLY A 68 -8.82 1.71 -1.92
C GLY A 68 -9.73 0.71 -1.20
N TYR A 69 -10.72 1.19 -0.44
CA TYR A 69 -11.67 0.30 0.23
C TYR A 69 -12.41 -0.61 -0.77
N GLY A 70 -12.92 -0.04 -1.86
CA GLY A 70 -13.62 -0.78 -2.91
C GLY A 70 -12.75 -1.84 -3.57
N LEU A 71 -11.48 -1.55 -3.84
CA LEU A 71 -10.51 -2.50 -4.38
C LEU A 71 -10.24 -3.65 -3.40
N GLY A 72 -10.02 -3.32 -2.12
CA GLY A 72 -9.82 -4.31 -1.07
C GLY A 72 -11.01 -5.24 -0.92
N ALA A 73 -12.23 -4.69 -0.82
CA ALA A 73 -13.47 -5.45 -0.72
C ALA A 73 -13.70 -6.31 -1.97
N ALA A 74 -13.51 -5.77 -3.17
CA ALA A 74 -13.72 -6.50 -4.42
C ALA A 74 -12.76 -7.70 -4.56
N THR A 75 -11.48 -7.51 -4.24
CA THR A 75 -10.50 -8.61 -4.30
C THR A 75 -10.77 -9.66 -3.22
N ALA A 76 -11.22 -9.26 -2.03
CA ALA A 76 -11.62 -10.16 -0.97
C ALA A 76 -12.87 -10.99 -1.33
N LEU A 77 -13.84 -10.41 -2.04
CA LEU A 77 -15.01 -11.13 -2.56
C LEU A 77 -14.64 -12.23 -3.57
N LEU A 78 -13.51 -12.08 -4.28
CA LEU A 78 -12.95 -13.12 -5.15
C LEU A 78 -12.19 -14.21 -4.38
N GLY A 79 -12.03 -14.05 -3.08
CA GLY A 79 -11.41 -14.99 -2.16
C GLY A 79 -10.07 -14.55 -1.59
N GLU A 80 -9.61 -15.27 -0.55
CA GLU A 80 -8.39 -14.94 0.18
C GLU A 80 -7.13 -14.85 -0.71
N GLN A 81 -7.01 -15.74 -1.70
CA GLN A 81 -5.86 -15.73 -2.62
C GLN A 81 -5.86 -14.49 -3.53
N ALA A 82 -7.04 -14.04 -3.96
CA ALA A 82 -7.19 -12.83 -4.75
C ALA A 82 -6.88 -11.56 -3.91
N ALA A 83 -7.28 -11.53 -2.64
CA ALA A 83 -6.90 -10.48 -1.71
C ALA A 83 -5.37 -10.42 -1.53
N MET A 84 -4.72 -11.58 -1.36
CA MET A 84 -3.25 -11.66 -1.27
C MET A 84 -2.56 -11.25 -2.58
N ALA A 85 -3.13 -11.56 -3.75
CA ALA A 85 -2.61 -11.10 -5.04
C ALA A 85 -2.68 -9.57 -5.17
N CYS A 86 -3.76 -8.95 -4.67
CA CYS A 86 -3.88 -7.50 -4.56
C CYS A 86 -2.78 -6.92 -3.65
N THR A 87 -2.55 -7.51 -2.48
CA THR A 87 -1.47 -7.13 -1.58
C THR A 87 -0.11 -7.18 -2.29
N VAL A 88 0.26 -8.30 -2.93
CA VAL A 88 1.51 -8.41 -3.68
C VAL A 88 1.67 -7.25 -4.67
N ALA A 89 0.62 -6.93 -5.41
CA ALA A 89 0.68 -5.89 -6.44
C ALA A 89 0.87 -4.48 -5.86
N ILE A 90 0.23 -4.16 -4.75
CA ILE A 90 0.38 -2.87 -4.06
C ILE A 90 1.78 -2.73 -3.51
N GLU A 91 2.27 -3.74 -2.76
CA GLU A 91 3.58 -3.69 -2.12
C GLU A 91 4.73 -3.58 -3.14
N GLU A 92 4.61 -4.25 -4.29
CA GLU A 92 5.60 -4.10 -5.37
C GLU A 92 5.62 -2.68 -5.95
N VAL A 93 4.48 -2.01 -6.06
CA VAL A 93 4.44 -0.61 -6.55
C VAL A 93 5.00 0.35 -5.51
N ILE A 94 4.71 0.14 -4.23
CA ILE A 94 5.24 0.97 -3.15
C ILE A 94 6.76 0.75 -3.00
N ASP A 95 7.23 -0.51 -3.03
CA ASP A 95 8.68 -0.83 -3.03
C ASP A 95 9.42 -0.13 -4.17
N GLU A 96 8.89 -0.21 -5.42
CA GLU A 96 9.46 0.51 -6.57
C GLU A 96 9.46 2.04 -6.36
N HIS A 97 8.43 2.58 -5.73
CA HIS A 97 8.33 4.01 -5.45
C HIS A 97 9.37 4.43 -4.42
N TYR A 98 9.49 3.72 -3.31
CA TYR A 98 10.47 3.99 -2.26
C TYR A 98 11.91 3.80 -2.72
N LEU A 99 12.18 2.80 -3.56
CA LEU A 99 13.51 2.62 -4.16
C LEU A 99 13.92 3.86 -4.96
N ARG A 100 13.05 4.32 -5.87
CA ARG A 100 13.30 5.52 -6.68
C ARG A 100 13.41 6.81 -5.85
N GLN A 101 12.72 6.86 -4.72
CA GLN A 101 12.81 7.97 -3.78
C GLN A 101 14.14 7.96 -3.04
N ALA A 102 14.56 6.81 -2.51
CA ALA A 102 15.81 6.64 -1.80
C ALA A 102 17.03 7.09 -2.65
N GLU A 103 17.01 6.78 -3.95
CA GLU A 103 18.06 7.22 -4.91
C GLU A 103 18.20 8.75 -5.01
N LYS A 104 17.16 9.50 -4.66
CA LYS A 104 17.10 10.97 -4.77
C LYS A 104 17.33 11.71 -3.45
N LEU A 105 17.36 10.99 -2.32
CA LEU A 105 17.42 11.56 -0.97
C LEU A 105 18.84 11.74 -0.42
N GLY A 106 19.87 11.78 -1.25
CA GLY A 106 21.28 11.74 -0.86
C GLY A 106 21.73 12.72 0.25
N GLU A 107 20.98 13.81 0.49
CA GLU A 107 21.33 14.83 1.50
C GLU A 107 20.37 14.84 2.71
N GLU A 108 19.45 13.88 2.83
CA GLU A 108 18.47 13.80 3.93
C GLU A 108 18.55 12.44 4.65
N PRO A 109 19.59 12.17 5.45
CA PRO A 109 19.84 10.85 6.01
C PRO A 109 18.71 10.32 6.90
N ALA A 110 18.05 11.15 7.69
CA ALA A 110 16.95 10.73 8.55
C ALA A 110 15.71 10.31 7.74
N LEU A 111 15.38 11.03 6.66
CA LEU A 111 14.29 10.64 5.78
C LEU A 111 14.64 9.40 4.98
N LEU A 112 15.89 9.28 4.53
CA LEU A 112 16.37 8.08 3.83
C LEU A 112 16.25 6.83 4.71
N GLU A 113 16.64 6.91 5.98
CA GLU A 113 16.50 5.83 6.96
C GLU A 113 15.03 5.43 7.14
N THR A 114 14.13 6.40 7.27
CA THR A 114 12.67 6.14 7.37
C THR A 114 12.15 5.42 6.13
N ILE A 115 12.47 5.92 4.93
CA ILE A 115 12.04 5.29 3.66
C ILE A 115 12.61 3.90 3.50
N GLN A 116 13.87 3.67 3.87
CA GLN A 116 14.47 2.33 3.81
C GLN A 116 13.84 1.35 4.80
N SER A 117 13.50 1.82 6.01
CA SER A 117 12.79 1.02 7.01
C SER A 117 11.42 0.60 6.51
N PHE A 118 10.61 1.55 6.03
CA PHE A 118 9.27 1.25 5.50
C PHE A 118 9.35 0.33 4.29
N ARG A 119 10.27 0.60 3.36
CA ARG A 119 10.50 -0.28 2.20
C ARG A 119 10.80 -1.74 2.61
N ASN A 120 11.55 -1.97 3.68
CA ASN A 120 11.81 -3.32 4.17
C ASN A 120 10.53 -4.00 4.66
N ASP A 121 9.62 -3.26 5.30
CA ASP A 121 8.31 -3.76 5.70
C ASP A 121 7.44 -4.12 4.47
N GLU A 122 7.44 -3.29 3.40
CA GLU A 122 6.72 -3.60 2.15
C GLU A 122 7.21 -4.90 1.49
N ILE A 123 8.53 -5.09 1.46
CA ILE A 123 9.13 -6.33 0.97
C ILE A 123 8.68 -7.53 1.82
N ALA A 124 8.60 -7.36 3.14
CA ALA A 124 8.13 -8.40 4.05
C ALA A 124 6.64 -8.71 3.83
N HIS A 125 5.78 -7.69 3.66
CA HIS A 125 4.35 -7.84 3.36
C HIS A 125 4.14 -8.59 2.05
N ARG A 126 4.83 -8.20 0.98
CA ARG A 126 4.79 -8.90 -0.32
C ARG A 126 5.17 -10.37 -0.15
N ASN A 127 6.26 -10.66 0.53
CA ASN A 127 6.74 -12.03 0.71
C ASN A 127 5.77 -12.86 1.56
N LEU A 128 5.17 -12.25 2.59
CA LEU A 128 4.13 -12.88 3.40
C LEU A 128 2.88 -13.19 2.55
N ALA A 129 2.43 -12.26 1.73
CA ALA A 129 1.28 -12.47 0.84
C ALA A 129 1.53 -13.60 -0.17
N LEU A 130 2.74 -13.69 -0.75
CA LEU A 130 3.14 -14.81 -1.59
C LEU A 130 3.13 -16.14 -0.83
N ALA A 131 3.67 -16.18 0.38
CA ALA A 131 3.67 -17.37 1.25
C ALA A 131 2.25 -17.80 1.66
N GLN A 132 1.29 -16.86 1.68
CA GLN A 132 -0.13 -17.14 1.93
C GLN A 132 -0.91 -17.58 0.67
N GLY A 133 -0.20 -17.83 -0.44
CA GLY A 133 -0.79 -18.39 -1.65
C GLY A 133 -1.37 -17.35 -2.62
N ALA A 134 -0.83 -16.15 -2.66
CA ALA A 134 -1.24 -15.14 -3.64
C ALA A 134 -1.14 -15.66 -5.08
N ALA A 135 -0.04 -16.35 -5.41
CA ALA A 135 0.22 -16.89 -6.74
C ALA A 135 -0.74 -18.04 -7.14
N ASP A 136 -1.42 -18.63 -6.17
CA ASP A 136 -2.42 -19.69 -6.43
C ASP A 136 -3.79 -19.13 -6.85
N SER A 137 -3.94 -17.80 -6.88
CA SER A 137 -5.17 -17.17 -7.38
C SER A 137 -5.33 -17.42 -8.89
N PRO A 138 -6.46 -17.97 -9.35
CA PRO A 138 -6.70 -18.18 -10.78
C PRO A 138 -6.63 -16.89 -11.62
N ALA A 139 -6.84 -15.74 -10.99
CA ALA A 139 -6.81 -14.42 -11.62
C ALA A 139 -5.54 -13.61 -11.23
N TYR A 140 -4.47 -14.26 -10.76
CA TYR A 140 -3.29 -13.60 -10.24
C TYR A 140 -2.72 -12.54 -11.20
N ASP A 141 -2.46 -12.91 -12.44
CA ASP A 141 -1.88 -12.01 -13.45
C ASP A 141 -2.80 -10.82 -13.76
N LEU A 142 -4.10 -11.08 -13.86
CA LEU A 142 -5.09 -10.05 -14.14
C LEU A 142 -5.20 -9.05 -12.97
N ILE A 143 -5.30 -9.56 -11.75
CA ILE A 143 -5.39 -8.74 -10.53
C ILE A 143 -4.11 -7.89 -10.39
N THR A 144 -2.96 -8.53 -10.46
CA THR A 144 -1.68 -7.83 -10.26
C THR A 144 -1.44 -6.78 -11.33
N MET A 145 -1.76 -7.06 -12.60
CA MET A 145 -1.66 -6.08 -13.68
C MET A 145 -2.62 -4.90 -13.47
N ALA A 146 -3.89 -5.15 -13.15
CA ALA A 146 -4.89 -4.10 -12.95
C ALA A 146 -4.55 -3.23 -11.74
N VAL A 147 -4.18 -3.84 -10.62
CA VAL A 147 -3.82 -3.13 -9.37
C VAL A 147 -2.56 -2.30 -9.59
N LYS A 148 -1.49 -2.84 -10.15
CA LYS A 148 -0.25 -2.10 -10.44
C LYS A 148 -0.50 -0.91 -11.36
N THR A 149 -1.31 -1.10 -12.39
CA THR A 149 -1.65 -0.02 -13.33
C THR A 149 -2.43 1.08 -12.62
N GLY A 150 -3.47 0.74 -11.86
CA GLY A 150 -4.26 1.68 -11.09
C GLY A 150 -3.43 2.45 -10.07
N SER A 151 -2.56 1.76 -9.34
CA SER A 151 -1.67 2.36 -8.32
C SER A 151 -0.66 3.34 -8.93
N ARG A 152 -0.07 3.00 -10.09
CA ARG A 152 0.83 3.92 -10.80
C ARG A 152 0.10 5.17 -11.30
N ILE A 153 -1.15 5.04 -11.75
CA ILE A 153 -2.01 6.19 -12.09
C ILE A 153 -2.31 7.03 -10.85
N ALA A 154 -2.64 6.40 -9.71
CA ALA A 154 -2.90 7.09 -8.46
C ALA A 154 -1.68 7.87 -7.97
N ILE A 155 -0.49 7.28 -8.01
CA ILE A 155 0.78 7.94 -7.73
C ILE A 155 0.98 9.15 -8.64
N TRP A 156 0.80 8.96 -9.95
CA TRP A 156 0.96 10.03 -10.94
C TRP A 156 0.00 11.21 -10.70
N LEU A 157 -1.27 10.94 -10.37
CA LEU A 157 -2.26 11.96 -10.02
C LEU A 157 -1.89 12.68 -8.72
N SER A 158 -1.48 11.95 -7.69
CA SER A 158 -1.11 12.51 -6.37
C SER A 158 0.15 13.39 -6.41
N THR A 159 0.99 13.25 -7.45
CA THR A 159 2.11 14.18 -7.66
C THR A 159 1.65 15.57 -8.13
N ARG A 160 0.44 15.69 -8.66
CA ARG A 160 -0.08 16.91 -9.30
C ARG A 160 -1.12 17.64 -8.48
N LEU A 161 -1.88 16.91 -7.67
CA LEU A 161 -3.04 17.40 -6.89
C LEU A 161 -2.84 17.12 -5.40
#